data_4cd1294f109ae43147f10db4e51da849
#
_entry.id   4cd1294f109ae43147f10db4e51da849
#
_cell.length_a   1.000
_cell.length_b   1.000
_cell.length_c   1.000
_cell.angle_alpha   90.00
_cell.angle_beta   90.00
_cell.angle_gamma   90.00
#
_symmetry.space_group_name_H-M   'P 1'
#
loop_
_entity.id
_entity.type
_entity.pdbx_description
1 polymer ?
#
loop_
_entity_poly.entity_id
_entity_poly.type
_entity_poly.pdbx_seq_one_letter_code
_entity_poly.pdbx_strand_id
1 'polypeptide(L)'
;MSSTLTFTDTIQRVGHTIIEGVKVVQYTCVIPLSNPSDMRTSVTRLNPDMYRDVRYRDICRADYAAFEDSAFELQDELLAKIGG
;
A
#
# COMPACT_ATOMS: atom_id res chain seq x y z
N MET A 1 -20.54 8.35 -34.41
CA MET A 1 -20.38 7.83 -33.03
C MET A 1 -19.42 8.72 -32.28
N SER A 2 -19.80 9.16 -31.11
CA SER A 2 -18.93 10.00 -30.28
C SER A 2 -18.28 9.13 -29.18
N SER A 3 -17.10 9.54 -28.77
CA SER A 3 -16.41 8.90 -27.66
C SER A 3 -16.06 9.94 -26.61
N THR A 4 -15.97 9.48 -25.37
CA THR A 4 -15.60 10.34 -24.26
C THR A 4 -14.28 9.83 -23.67
N LEU A 5 -13.29 10.72 -23.61
CA LEU A 5 -12.02 10.42 -22.94
C LEU A 5 -12.14 10.85 -21.48
N THR A 6 -11.92 9.92 -20.58
CA THR A 6 -11.93 10.21 -19.15
C THR A 6 -10.61 9.80 -18.53
N PHE A 7 -10.26 10.45 -17.42
CA PHE A 7 -9.03 10.15 -16.69
C PHE A 7 -9.37 9.81 -15.25
N THR A 8 -8.69 8.81 -14.71
CA THR A 8 -8.76 8.46 -13.31
C THR A 8 -7.36 8.49 -12.74
N ASP A 9 -7.12 9.41 -11.83
CA ASP A 9 -5.82 9.53 -11.18
C ASP A 9 -5.81 8.76 -9.87
N THR A 10 -4.68 8.19 -9.55
CA THR A 10 -4.47 7.45 -8.30
C THR A 10 -3.20 7.91 -7.61
N ILE A 11 -3.19 7.75 -6.28
CA ILE A 11 -1.96 7.87 -5.50
C ILE A 11 -1.50 6.47 -5.15
N GLN A 12 -0.21 6.20 -5.35
CA GLN A 12 0.38 4.93 -5.00
C GLN A 12 1.49 5.14 -3.98
N ARG A 13 1.46 4.34 -2.92
CA ARG A 13 2.53 4.31 -1.92
C ARG A 13 3.11 2.91 -1.88
N VAL A 14 4.45 2.82 -1.87
CA VAL A 14 5.15 1.54 -1.83
C VAL A 14 6.10 1.56 -0.65
N GLY A 15 6.05 0.50 0.15
CA GLY A 15 6.98 0.31 1.26
C GLY A 15 7.61 -1.07 1.19
N HIS A 16 8.69 -1.24 1.91
CA HIS A 16 9.41 -2.52 1.95
C HIS A 16 9.86 -2.84 3.36
N THR A 17 9.84 -4.13 3.70
CA THR A 17 10.62 -4.63 4.83
C THR A 17 12.01 -5.01 4.33
N ILE A 18 13.03 -4.38 4.90
CA ILE A 18 14.42 -4.64 4.54
C ILE A 18 15.09 -5.27 5.76
N ILE A 19 15.66 -6.45 5.58
CA ILE A 19 16.37 -7.17 6.64
C ILE A 19 17.76 -7.49 6.13
N GLU A 20 18.78 -7.05 6.85
CA GLU A 20 20.19 -7.24 6.48
C GLU A 20 20.46 -6.79 5.04
N GLY A 21 19.87 -5.67 4.63
CA GLY A 21 20.07 -5.11 3.31
C GLY A 21 19.25 -5.77 2.20
N VAL A 22 18.42 -6.77 2.54
CA VAL A 22 17.61 -7.50 1.55
C VAL A 22 16.16 -7.07 1.66
N LYS A 23 15.53 -6.75 0.53
CA LYS A 23 14.10 -6.46 0.47
C LYS A 23 13.36 -7.79 0.55
N VAL A 24 12.68 -8.03 1.66
CA VAL A 24 12.00 -9.30 1.92
C VAL A 24 10.55 -9.26 1.44
N VAL A 25 9.85 -8.16 1.73
CA VAL A 25 8.45 -7.99 1.39
C VAL A 25 8.21 -6.58 0.87
N GLN A 26 7.34 -6.46 -0.11
CA GLN A 26 6.87 -5.19 -0.63
C GLN A 26 5.41 -4.99 -0.31
N TYR A 27 5.05 -3.82 0.17
CA TYR A 27 3.68 -3.40 0.44
C TYR A 27 3.31 -2.31 -0.53
N THR A 28 2.10 -2.39 -1.08
CA THR A 28 1.61 -1.39 -2.03
C THR A 28 0.22 -0.94 -1.63
N CYS A 29 -0.02 0.36 -1.70
CA CYS A 29 -1.32 0.96 -1.47
C CYS A 29 -1.67 1.81 -2.68
N VAL A 30 -2.87 1.64 -3.22
CA VAL A 30 -3.38 2.42 -4.35
C VAL A 30 -4.68 3.07 -3.92
N ILE A 31 -4.77 4.40 -4.04
CA ILE A 31 -5.95 5.17 -3.65
C ILE A 31 -6.44 5.97 -4.86
N PRO A 32 -7.63 5.64 -5.40
CA PRO A 32 -8.23 6.46 -6.46
C PRO A 32 -8.60 7.84 -5.91
N LEU A 33 -8.18 8.89 -6.59
CA LEU A 33 -8.47 10.26 -6.12
C LEU A 33 -9.95 10.61 -6.23
N SER A 34 -10.66 10.03 -7.20
CA SER A 34 -12.09 10.25 -7.35
C SER A 34 -12.92 9.52 -6.29
N ASN A 35 -12.37 8.46 -5.69
CA ASN A 35 -13.05 7.68 -4.67
C ASN A 35 -12.04 7.08 -3.70
N PRO A 36 -11.51 7.89 -2.74
CA PRO A 36 -10.51 7.39 -1.81
C PRO A 36 -10.98 6.24 -0.91
N SER A 37 -12.30 6.05 -0.79
CA SER A 37 -12.85 4.92 -0.04
C SER A 37 -12.51 3.58 -0.66
N ASP A 38 -12.20 3.55 -1.97
CA ASP A 38 -11.84 2.33 -2.69
C ASP A 38 -10.32 2.09 -2.66
N MET A 39 -9.70 2.38 -1.54
CA MET A 39 -8.27 2.10 -1.34
C MET A 39 -8.02 0.60 -1.37
N ARG A 40 -6.94 0.20 -2.05
CA ARG A 40 -6.53 -1.19 -2.14
C ARG A 40 -5.10 -1.35 -1.68
N THR A 41 -4.86 -2.39 -0.91
CA THR A 41 -3.51 -2.74 -0.47
C THR A 41 -3.14 -4.13 -0.95
N SER A 42 -1.85 -4.34 -1.18
CA SER A 42 -1.34 -5.64 -1.59
C SER A 42 0.02 -5.89 -0.95
N VAL A 43 0.36 -7.17 -0.87
CA VAL A 43 1.63 -7.63 -0.29
C VAL A 43 2.29 -8.56 -1.29
N THR A 44 3.56 -8.30 -1.59
CA THR A 44 4.35 -9.16 -2.46
C THR A 44 5.57 -9.64 -1.68
N ARG A 45 5.74 -10.95 -1.59
CA ARG A 45 6.91 -11.55 -0.93
C ARG A 45 8.04 -11.64 -1.92
N LEU A 46 9.03 -10.73 -1.78
CA LEU A 46 10.16 -10.67 -2.70
C LEU A 46 11.20 -11.74 -2.42
N ASN A 47 11.33 -12.13 -1.15
CA ASN A 47 12.24 -13.20 -0.75
C ASN A 47 11.47 -14.21 0.11
N PRO A 48 10.81 -15.20 -0.53
CA PRO A 48 10.01 -16.18 0.21
C PRO A 48 10.82 -17.01 1.20
N ASP A 49 12.08 -17.29 0.91
CA ASP A 49 12.91 -18.08 1.79
C ASP A 49 13.16 -17.38 3.13
N MET A 50 13.47 -16.08 3.09
CA MET A 50 13.60 -15.31 4.33
C MET A 50 12.26 -15.17 5.04
N TYR A 51 11.18 -14.99 4.29
CA TYR A 51 9.85 -14.86 4.89
C TYR A 51 9.41 -16.11 5.65
N ARG A 52 9.92 -17.29 5.30
CA ARG A 52 9.61 -18.54 6.00
C ARG A 52 10.17 -18.59 7.42
N ASP A 53 11.26 -17.83 7.68
CA ASP A 53 11.81 -17.74 9.03
C ASP A 53 10.83 -16.97 9.91
N VAL A 54 10.40 -17.59 11.02
CA VAL A 54 9.39 -17.00 11.89
C VAL A 54 9.81 -15.64 12.46
N ARG A 55 11.11 -15.43 12.71
CA ARG A 55 11.62 -14.16 13.21
C ARG A 55 11.39 -13.04 12.20
N TYR A 56 11.70 -13.31 10.93
CA TYR A 56 11.55 -12.33 9.87
C TYR A 56 10.08 -12.13 9.49
N ARG A 57 9.30 -13.20 9.56
CA ARG A 57 7.85 -13.12 9.32
C ARG A 57 7.17 -12.21 10.33
N ASP A 58 7.55 -12.29 11.60
CA ASP A 58 6.98 -11.43 12.63
C ASP A 58 7.34 -9.96 12.39
N ILE A 59 8.57 -9.69 11.94
CA ILE A 59 8.98 -8.33 11.55
C ILE A 59 8.12 -7.83 10.38
N CYS A 60 7.92 -8.67 9.36
CA CYS A 60 7.12 -8.30 8.20
C CYS A 60 5.67 -8.02 8.57
N ARG A 61 5.10 -8.79 9.49
CA ARG A 61 3.72 -8.57 9.95
C ARG A 61 3.58 -7.26 10.70
N ALA A 62 4.56 -6.92 11.54
CA ALA A 62 4.57 -5.64 12.24
C ALA A 62 4.70 -4.48 11.25
N ASP A 63 5.58 -4.62 10.26
CA ASP A 63 5.76 -3.61 9.23
C ASP A 63 4.51 -3.44 8.37
N TYR A 64 3.81 -4.54 8.08
CA TYR A 64 2.56 -4.46 7.33
C TYR A 64 1.50 -3.68 8.10
N ALA A 65 1.37 -3.92 9.39
CA ALA A 65 0.43 -3.18 10.22
C ALA A 65 0.76 -1.69 10.23
N ALA A 66 2.04 -1.34 10.35
CA ALA A 66 2.47 0.06 10.29
C ALA A 66 2.20 0.68 8.93
N PHE A 67 2.41 -0.08 7.85
CA PHE A 67 2.12 0.37 6.50
C PHE A 67 0.61 0.63 6.31
N GLU A 68 -0.24 -0.28 6.80
CA GLU A 68 -1.69 -0.10 6.71
C GLU A 68 -2.14 1.16 7.47
N ASP A 69 -1.60 1.39 8.66
CA ASP A 69 -1.93 2.60 9.43
C ASP A 69 -1.56 3.86 8.65
N SER A 70 -0.38 3.87 8.04
CA SER A 70 0.06 4.98 7.19
C SER A 70 -0.87 5.17 5.98
N ALA A 71 -1.31 4.07 5.37
CA ALA A 71 -2.22 4.11 4.22
C ALA A 71 -3.59 4.66 4.62
N PHE A 72 -4.11 4.27 5.78
CA PHE A 72 -5.38 4.77 6.28
C PHE A 72 -5.29 6.27 6.63
N GLU A 73 -4.18 6.74 7.18
CA GLU A 73 -3.98 8.17 7.42
C GLU A 73 -4.03 8.96 6.12
N LEU A 74 -3.38 8.46 5.07
CA LEU A 74 -3.41 9.10 3.77
C LEU A 74 -4.82 9.10 3.17
N GLN A 75 -5.54 7.98 3.30
CA GLN A 75 -6.93 7.89 2.88
C GLN A 75 -7.80 8.92 3.61
N ASP A 76 -7.63 9.05 4.91
CA ASP A 76 -8.41 9.99 5.72
C ASP A 76 -8.16 11.43 5.29
N GLU A 77 -6.90 11.78 4.99
CA GLU A 77 -6.56 13.11 4.48
C GLU A 77 -7.27 13.40 3.14
N LEU A 78 -7.30 12.41 2.25
CA LEU A 78 -7.95 12.58 0.94
C LEU A 78 -9.47 12.67 1.08
N LEU A 79 -10.06 11.88 1.97
CA LEU A 79 -11.50 11.93 2.24
C LEU A 79 -11.90 13.28 2.85
N ALA A 80 -11.07 13.83 3.73
CA ALA A 80 -11.34 15.12 4.33
C ALA A 80 -11.35 16.24 3.27
N LYS A 81 -10.50 16.16 2.27
CA LYS A 81 -10.47 17.17 1.19
C LYS A 81 -11.71 17.11 0.32
N ILE A 82 -12.27 15.92 0.13
CA ILE A 82 -13.47 15.74 -0.71
C ILE A 82 -14.72 16.11 0.06
N GLY A 83 -14.79 15.72 1.34
CA GLY A 83 -15.96 15.96 2.17
C GLY A 83 -16.03 17.35 2.78
N GLY A 84 -14.95 18.12 2.64
CA GLY A 84 -14.84 19.45 3.24
C GLY A 84 -15.58 20.55 2.50
#